data_34e882fc057e8dc1b9c23f5d8901aa7c
#
_entry.id   34e882fc057e8dc1b9c23f5d8901aa7c
#
_cell.length_a   1.000
_cell.length_b   1.000
_cell.length_c   1.000
_cell.angle_alpha   90.00
_cell.angle_beta   90.00
_cell.angle_gamma   90.00
#
_symmetry.space_group_name_H-M   'P 1'
#
loop_
_entity.id
_entity.type
_entity.pdbx_description
1 polymer ?
#
loop_
_entity_poly.entity_id
_entity_poly.type
_entity_poly.pdbx_seq_one_letter_code
_entity_poly.pdbx_strand_id
1 'polypeptide(L)'
;MELLNRNGLNYFSKGEGKYLYLIHGFPDCAHNFEDQIEFFSQRGFKVIAPYLPGYHENDKDLDSYQSLRVAEVLTDFIESMSGNEKVYLFGHDWGAPIVYAIAQMRPDLLIKFSAASVPHGPSVQTAFLTDAAQQRK
;
A
#
# COMPACT_ATOMS: atom_id res chain seq x y z
N MET A 1 -4.08 -4.77 18.47
CA MET A 1 -3.47 -5.72 17.50
C MET A 1 -2.02 -5.94 17.87
N GLU A 2 -1.50 -7.14 17.63
CA GLU A 2 -0.08 -7.43 17.84
C GLU A 2 0.75 -6.88 16.68
N LEU A 3 1.86 -6.22 16.99
CA LEU A 3 2.83 -5.76 16.01
C LEU A 3 3.77 -6.92 15.66
N LEU A 4 3.83 -7.24 14.38
CA LEU A 4 4.64 -8.31 13.82
C LEU A 4 5.78 -7.73 12.99
N ASN A 5 6.85 -8.50 12.75
CA ASN A 5 7.94 -8.10 11.88
C ASN A 5 8.27 -9.21 10.87
N ARG A 6 8.51 -8.82 9.61
CA ARG A 6 8.99 -9.72 8.57
C ARG A 6 9.90 -8.97 7.60
N ASN A 7 11.07 -9.51 7.35
CA ASN A 7 12.08 -8.94 6.46
C ASN A 7 12.48 -7.49 6.79
N GLY A 8 12.37 -7.11 8.07
CA GLY A 8 12.67 -5.76 8.54
C GLY A 8 11.53 -4.76 8.38
N LEU A 9 10.31 -5.20 8.02
CA LEU A 9 9.11 -4.37 8.04
C LEU A 9 8.20 -4.78 9.20
N ASN A 10 7.74 -3.79 9.93
CA ASN A 10 6.73 -3.95 10.96
C ASN A 10 5.34 -3.90 10.32
N TYR A 11 4.41 -4.70 10.79
CA TYR A 11 3.07 -4.76 10.23
C TYR A 11 2.04 -5.28 11.24
N PHE A 12 0.77 -4.98 10.99
CA PHE A 12 -0.37 -5.64 11.61
C PHE A 12 -0.98 -6.65 10.65
N SER A 13 -1.51 -7.74 11.20
CA SER A 13 -2.24 -8.74 10.42
C SER A 13 -3.39 -9.32 11.22
N LYS A 14 -4.54 -9.55 10.55
CA LYS A 14 -5.72 -10.21 11.12
C LYS A 14 -6.52 -10.95 10.06
N GLY A 15 -7.20 -12.02 10.48
CA GLY A 15 -8.09 -12.81 9.64
C GLY A 15 -7.40 -13.87 8.82
N GLU A 16 -8.22 -14.56 8.04
CA GLU A 16 -7.81 -15.64 7.13
C GLU A 16 -8.53 -15.48 5.79
N GLY A 17 -7.98 -16.07 4.74
CA GLY A 17 -8.54 -16.06 3.39
C GLY A 17 -7.71 -15.24 2.41
N LYS A 18 -8.36 -14.49 1.50
CA LYS A 18 -7.65 -13.73 0.46
C LYS A 18 -6.84 -12.58 1.04
N TYR A 19 -5.62 -12.44 0.56
CA TYR A 19 -4.73 -11.36 1.03
C TYR A 19 -5.22 -9.99 0.59
N LEU A 20 -5.34 -9.07 1.57
CA LEU A 20 -5.61 -7.65 1.37
C LEU A 20 -4.54 -6.83 2.07
N TYR A 21 -3.76 -6.08 1.30
CA TYR A 21 -2.75 -5.17 1.81
C TYR A 21 -3.27 -3.75 1.85
N LEU A 22 -3.06 -3.06 2.98
CA LEU A 22 -3.46 -1.67 3.22
C LEU A 22 -2.20 -0.82 3.42
N ILE A 23 -1.90 0.06 2.47
CA ILE A 23 -0.69 0.89 2.44
C ILE A 23 -1.06 2.31 2.83
N HIS A 24 -0.53 2.75 3.99
CA HIS A 24 -0.80 4.09 4.54
C HIS A 24 -0.01 5.19 3.84
N GLY A 25 -0.27 6.43 4.21
CA GLY A 25 0.41 7.61 3.73
C GLY A 25 1.00 8.48 4.84
N PHE A 26 1.18 9.77 4.55
CA PHE A 26 1.69 10.76 5.49
C PHE A 26 0.56 11.71 5.92
N PRO A 27 0.46 12.07 7.20
CA PRO A 27 1.27 11.65 8.35
C PRO A 27 0.74 10.41 9.07
N ASP A 28 0.00 9.59 8.36
CA ASP A 28 -0.63 8.37 8.87
C ASP A 28 0.40 7.26 9.18
N CYS A 29 -0.11 6.17 9.74
CA CYS A 29 0.63 4.95 9.96
C CYS A 29 -0.27 3.71 9.82
N ALA A 30 0.31 2.52 9.84
CA ALA A 30 -0.42 1.26 9.70
C ALA A 30 -1.55 1.09 10.73
N HIS A 31 -1.42 1.68 11.91
CA HIS A 31 -2.42 1.62 12.98
C HIS A 31 -3.75 2.30 12.61
N ASN A 32 -3.70 3.29 11.72
CA ASN A 32 -4.90 4.02 11.28
C ASN A 32 -5.88 3.15 10.47
N PHE A 33 -5.45 1.96 10.05
CA PHE A 33 -6.31 0.98 9.39
C PHE A 33 -7.01 0.00 10.35
N GLU A 34 -7.02 0.26 11.67
CA GLU A 34 -7.60 -0.67 12.65
C GLU A 34 -9.04 -1.06 12.32
N ASP A 35 -9.89 -0.10 11.97
CA ASP A 35 -11.29 -0.34 11.61
C ASP A 35 -11.42 -1.15 10.32
N GLN A 36 -10.59 -0.87 9.31
CA GLN A 36 -10.58 -1.61 8.04
C GLN A 36 -10.06 -3.04 8.24
N ILE A 37 -9.04 -3.22 9.07
CA ILE A 37 -8.52 -4.53 9.44
C ILE A 37 -9.61 -5.35 10.12
N GLU A 38 -10.32 -4.78 11.10
CA GLU A 38 -11.43 -5.44 11.77
C GLU A 38 -12.55 -5.81 10.81
N PHE A 39 -12.96 -4.86 9.97
CA PHE A 39 -14.07 -5.04 9.03
C PHE A 39 -13.79 -6.14 8.00
N PHE A 40 -12.64 -6.11 7.35
CA PHE A 40 -12.31 -7.06 6.28
C PHE A 40 -11.88 -8.42 6.79
N SER A 41 -11.23 -8.49 7.96
CA SER A 41 -10.83 -9.78 8.55
C SER A 41 -12.03 -10.70 8.86
N GLN A 42 -13.18 -10.12 9.16
CA GLN A 42 -14.44 -10.86 9.39
C GLN A 42 -15.15 -11.27 8.09
N ARG A 43 -14.61 -10.89 6.92
CA ARG A 43 -15.24 -11.08 5.59
C ARG A 43 -14.40 -11.90 4.62
N GLY A 44 -13.57 -12.79 5.16
CA GLY A 44 -12.79 -13.74 4.36
C GLY A 44 -11.52 -13.14 3.76
N PHE A 45 -10.97 -12.10 4.41
CA PHE A 45 -9.67 -11.55 4.06
C PHE A 45 -8.65 -11.78 5.18
N LYS A 46 -7.44 -12.13 4.78
CA LYS A 46 -6.25 -11.95 5.60
C LYS A 46 -5.72 -10.55 5.33
N VAL A 47 -6.04 -9.63 6.22
CA VAL A 47 -5.66 -8.22 6.09
C VAL A 47 -4.26 -8.02 6.63
N ILE A 48 -3.43 -7.29 5.91
CA ILE A 48 -2.05 -6.97 6.27
C ILE A 48 -1.85 -5.47 6.06
N ALA A 49 -1.44 -4.77 7.11
CA ALA A 49 -1.12 -3.35 7.06
C ALA A 49 0.34 -3.15 7.50
N PRO A 50 1.29 -3.08 6.56
CA PRO A 50 2.68 -2.76 6.88
C PRO A 50 2.83 -1.28 7.22
N TYR A 51 3.77 -0.97 8.11
CA TYR A 51 4.36 0.36 8.17
C TYR A 51 5.18 0.58 6.90
N LEU A 52 5.09 1.76 6.32
CA LEU A 52 6.01 2.16 5.27
C LEU A 52 7.43 2.20 5.84
N PRO A 53 8.45 1.81 5.07
CA PRO A 53 9.84 1.90 5.51
C PRO A 53 10.18 3.28 6.06
N GLY A 54 10.83 3.33 7.22
CA GLY A 54 11.19 4.56 7.92
C GLY A 54 10.10 5.16 8.82
N TYR A 55 8.92 4.53 8.92
CA TYR A 55 7.83 4.98 9.80
C TYR A 55 7.81 4.30 11.17
N HIS A 56 8.66 3.32 11.37
CA HIS A 56 8.81 2.65 12.66
C HIS A 56 10.29 2.58 13.05
N GLU A 57 10.58 2.80 14.34
CA GLU A 57 11.97 2.89 14.86
C GLU A 57 12.83 1.64 14.62
N ASN A 58 12.21 0.49 14.46
CA ASN A 58 12.88 -0.78 14.20
C ASN A 58 12.87 -1.18 12.71
N ASP A 59 12.49 -0.27 11.83
CA ASP A 59 12.52 -0.54 10.39
C ASP A 59 13.97 -0.54 9.88
N LYS A 60 14.23 -1.36 8.87
CA LYS A 60 15.50 -1.32 8.17
C LYS A 60 15.60 -0.05 7.33
N ASP A 61 16.69 0.67 7.50
CA ASP A 61 16.99 1.83 6.67
C ASP A 61 17.12 1.46 5.18
N LEU A 62 16.56 2.31 4.33
CA LEU A 62 16.68 2.21 2.89
C LEU A 62 17.70 3.20 2.35
N ASP A 63 18.27 2.86 1.20
CA ASP A 63 19.13 3.73 0.40
C ASP A 63 18.36 4.90 -0.23
N SER A 64 17.04 4.75 -0.40
CA SER A 64 16.12 5.77 -0.91
C SER A 64 14.69 5.51 -0.42
N TYR A 65 13.96 6.58 -0.15
CA TYR A 65 12.53 6.55 0.24
C TYR A 65 11.60 7.04 -0.88
N GLN A 66 12.08 7.08 -2.13
CA GLN A 66 11.23 7.37 -3.27
C GLN A 66 10.20 6.25 -3.48
N SER A 67 9.02 6.60 -3.97
CA SER A 67 7.89 5.67 -4.12
C SER A 67 8.23 4.38 -4.88
N LEU A 68 9.09 4.47 -5.90
CA LEU A 68 9.52 3.29 -6.67
C LEU A 68 10.34 2.33 -5.80
N ARG A 69 11.29 2.86 -5.03
CA ARG A 69 12.13 2.03 -4.14
C ARG A 69 11.31 1.40 -3.01
N VAL A 70 10.40 2.16 -2.43
CA VAL A 70 9.47 1.64 -1.42
C VAL A 70 8.55 0.56 -2.02
N ALA A 71 8.09 0.75 -3.26
CA ALA A 71 7.29 -0.23 -3.97
C ALA A 71 8.03 -1.55 -4.20
N GLU A 72 9.34 -1.53 -4.52
CA GLU A 72 10.17 -2.73 -4.62
C GLU A 72 10.22 -3.49 -3.28
N VAL A 73 10.51 -2.79 -2.19
CA VAL A 73 10.57 -3.38 -0.85
C VAL A 73 9.22 -3.99 -0.43
N LEU A 74 8.12 -3.29 -0.72
CA LEU A 74 6.79 -3.82 -0.43
C LEU A 74 6.42 -5.00 -1.34
N THR A 75 6.90 -5.02 -2.58
CA THR A 75 6.73 -6.18 -3.47
C THR A 75 7.39 -7.43 -2.88
N ASP A 76 8.65 -7.32 -2.46
CA ASP A 76 9.38 -8.41 -1.80
C ASP A 76 8.66 -8.87 -0.51
N PHE A 77 8.13 -7.92 0.25
CA PHE A 77 7.35 -8.21 1.45
C PHE A 77 6.06 -8.96 1.11
N ILE A 78 5.29 -8.51 0.12
CA ILE A 78 4.07 -9.16 -0.36
C ILE A 78 4.36 -10.60 -0.79
N GLU A 79 5.37 -10.82 -1.62
CA GLU A 79 5.77 -12.16 -2.07
C GLU A 79 6.19 -13.06 -0.91
N SER A 80 6.92 -12.52 0.06
CA SER A 80 7.34 -13.28 1.23
C SER A 80 6.17 -13.75 2.12
N MET A 81 5.05 -13.01 2.09
CA MET A 81 3.87 -13.27 2.90
C MET A 81 2.83 -14.12 2.19
N SER A 82 2.55 -13.84 0.91
CA SER A 82 1.50 -14.47 0.12
C SER A 82 2.00 -15.58 -0.83
N GLY A 83 3.33 -15.72 -0.96
CA GLY A 83 3.90 -16.70 -1.89
C GLY A 83 3.47 -16.44 -3.33
N ASN A 84 2.86 -17.44 -3.96
CA ASN A 84 2.35 -17.35 -5.33
C ASN A 84 0.89 -16.87 -5.42
N GLU A 85 0.24 -16.56 -4.30
CA GLU A 85 -1.14 -16.09 -4.30
C GLU A 85 -1.23 -14.63 -4.72
N LYS A 86 -2.18 -14.35 -5.63
CA LYS A 86 -2.49 -12.99 -6.01
C LYS A 86 -3.25 -12.27 -4.89
N VAL A 87 -3.00 -10.97 -4.77
CA VAL A 87 -3.46 -10.17 -3.65
C VAL A 87 -4.37 -9.01 -4.08
N TYR A 88 -5.14 -8.48 -3.14
CA TYR A 88 -5.77 -7.17 -3.21
C TYR A 88 -4.85 -6.15 -2.58
N LEU A 89 -4.77 -4.96 -3.17
CA LEU A 89 -3.89 -3.89 -2.71
C LEU A 89 -4.66 -2.57 -2.65
N PHE A 90 -4.57 -1.88 -1.53
CA PHE A 90 -5.13 -0.54 -1.33
C PHE A 90 -4.04 0.41 -0.85
N GLY A 91 -4.01 1.63 -1.39
CA GLY A 91 -3.11 2.69 -0.97
C GLY A 91 -3.84 4.01 -0.74
N HIS A 92 -3.51 4.68 0.35
CA HIS A 92 -4.02 5.99 0.69
C HIS A 92 -2.87 7.00 0.77
N ASP A 93 -3.12 8.22 0.25
CA ASP A 93 -2.15 9.31 0.26
C ASP A 93 -0.79 8.88 -0.37
N TRP A 94 0.36 8.92 0.33
CA TRP A 94 1.64 8.41 -0.18
C TRP A 94 1.63 6.92 -0.51
N GLY A 95 0.72 6.15 0.08
CA GLY A 95 0.48 4.76 -0.32
C GLY A 95 -0.07 4.61 -1.74
N ALA A 96 -0.78 5.62 -2.27
CA ALA A 96 -1.35 5.56 -3.61
C ALA A 96 -0.30 5.51 -4.74
N PRO A 97 0.70 6.42 -4.82
CA PRO A 97 1.77 6.29 -5.83
C PRO A 97 2.59 5.01 -5.68
N ILE A 98 2.75 4.48 -4.47
CA ILE A 98 3.41 3.19 -4.26
C ILE A 98 2.58 2.05 -4.87
N VAL A 99 1.26 2.05 -4.66
CA VAL A 99 0.35 1.06 -5.26
C VAL A 99 0.34 1.16 -6.78
N TYR A 100 0.38 2.36 -7.37
CA TYR A 100 0.51 2.54 -8.81
C TYR A 100 1.82 1.96 -9.34
N ALA A 101 2.94 2.18 -8.63
CA ALA A 101 4.23 1.61 -9.00
C ALA A 101 4.22 0.08 -8.95
N ILE A 102 3.68 -0.53 -7.89
CA ILE A 102 3.54 -1.99 -7.80
C ILE A 102 2.67 -2.52 -8.94
N ALA A 103 1.54 -1.89 -9.23
CA ALA A 103 0.63 -2.31 -10.30
C ALA A 103 1.29 -2.23 -11.69
N GLN A 104 2.20 -1.29 -11.90
CA GLN A 104 2.96 -1.16 -13.14
C GLN A 104 4.10 -2.18 -13.24
N MET A 105 4.85 -2.39 -12.16
CA MET A 105 6.00 -3.30 -12.14
C MET A 105 5.58 -4.78 -12.08
N ARG A 106 4.57 -5.10 -11.28
CA ARG A 106 4.17 -6.47 -10.95
C ARG A 106 2.65 -6.68 -11.01
N PRO A 107 2.02 -6.44 -12.17
CA PRO A 107 0.58 -6.69 -12.35
C PRO A 107 0.20 -8.16 -12.14
N ASP A 108 1.15 -9.07 -12.28
CA ASP A 108 1.00 -10.50 -12.04
C ASP A 108 0.64 -10.84 -10.57
N LEU A 109 1.09 -10.04 -9.62
CA LEU A 109 0.79 -10.22 -8.19
C LEU A 109 -0.63 -9.82 -7.80
N LEU A 110 -1.31 -9.04 -8.64
CA LEU A 110 -2.54 -8.38 -8.22
C LEU A 110 -3.81 -9.08 -8.77
N ILE A 111 -4.80 -9.24 -7.90
CA ILE A 111 -6.19 -9.50 -8.31
C ILE A 111 -6.82 -8.16 -8.72
N LYS A 112 -6.74 -7.18 -7.82
CA LYS A 112 -7.18 -5.79 -8.03
C LYS A 112 -6.40 -4.86 -7.11
N PHE A 113 -6.34 -3.60 -7.50
CA PHE A 113 -5.87 -2.55 -6.61
C PHE A 113 -6.84 -1.37 -6.58
N SER A 114 -6.74 -0.57 -5.53
CA SER A 114 -7.46 0.69 -5.37
C SER A 114 -6.53 1.71 -4.73
N ALA A 115 -6.72 2.97 -5.06
CA ALA A 115 -5.96 4.08 -4.51
C ALA A 115 -6.88 5.24 -4.16
N ALA A 116 -6.57 5.94 -3.08
CA ALA A 116 -7.34 7.08 -2.59
C ALA A 116 -6.45 8.28 -2.31
N SER A 117 -7.03 9.47 -2.44
CA SER A 117 -6.48 10.80 -2.12
C SER A 117 -5.41 11.33 -3.08
N VAL A 118 -4.65 10.50 -3.77
CA VAL A 118 -3.67 10.92 -4.77
C VAL A 118 -4.03 10.28 -6.11
N PRO A 119 -4.36 11.09 -7.14
CA PRO A 119 -4.71 10.56 -8.45
C PRO A 119 -3.47 10.07 -9.20
N HIS A 120 -3.69 9.18 -10.18
CA HIS A 120 -2.63 8.70 -11.06
C HIS A 120 -2.03 9.85 -11.90
N GLY A 121 -0.69 9.95 -11.96
CA GLY A 121 0.02 11.08 -12.58
C GLY A 121 -0.43 11.45 -14.00
N PRO A 122 -0.55 10.51 -14.97
CA PRO A 122 -1.09 10.78 -16.30
C PRO A 122 -2.52 11.37 -16.30
N SER A 123 -3.38 10.95 -15.35
CA SER A 123 -4.72 11.50 -15.23
C SER A 123 -4.70 12.95 -14.75
N VAL A 124 -3.76 13.30 -13.86
CA VAL A 124 -3.54 14.68 -13.41
C VAL A 124 -3.12 15.58 -14.58
N GLN A 125 -2.15 15.13 -15.38
CA GLN A 125 -1.69 15.87 -16.55
C GLN A 125 -2.85 16.11 -17.54
N THR A 126 -3.65 15.08 -17.82
CA THR A 126 -4.82 15.21 -18.69
C THR A 126 -5.81 16.22 -18.13
N ALA A 127 -6.12 16.16 -16.82
CA ALA A 127 -7.04 17.10 -16.19
C ALA A 127 -6.54 18.55 -16.25
N PHE A 128 -5.25 18.79 -16.04
CA PHE A 128 -4.67 20.13 -16.18
C PHE A 128 -4.76 20.68 -17.61
N LEU A 129 -4.73 19.82 -18.63
CA LEU A 129 -4.81 20.24 -20.03
C LEU A 129 -6.25 20.42 -20.52
N THR A 130 -7.21 19.70 -19.95
CA THR A 130 -8.57 19.58 -20.50
C THR A 130 -9.67 20.13 -19.59
N ASP A 131 -9.44 20.24 -18.28
CA ASP A 131 -10.44 20.68 -17.31
C ASP A 131 -10.22 22.14 -16.91
N ALA A 132 -11.12 23.01 -17.36
CA ALA A 132 -11.07 24.43 -17.06
C ALA A 132 -11.16 24.76 -15.56
N ALA A 133 -11.75 23.89 -14.74
CA ALA A 133 -11.79 24.07 -13.29
C ALA A 133 -10.41 23.82 -12.65
N GLN A 134 -9.64 22.88 -13.17
CA GLN A 134 -8.27 22.59 -12.71
C GLN A 134 -7.29 23.68 -13.16
N GLN A 135 -7.50 24.28 -14.32
CA GLN A 135 -6.65 25.35 -14.85
C GLN A 135 -6.76 26.67 -14.07
N ARG A 136 -7.75 26.82 -13.22
CA ARG A 136 -8.01 28.05 -12.41
C ARG A 136 -7.43 27.99 -10.99
N LYS A 137 -6.69 26.95 -10.62
CA LYS A 137 -6.12 26.77 -9.28
C LYS A 137 -4.64 27.15 -9.24
#